data_398e80b07776893ff8ba12ac66c08300
#
_entry.id   398e80b07776893ff8ba12ac66c08300
#
_cell.length_a   1.000
_cell.length_b   1.000
_cell.length_c   1.000
_cell.angle_alpha   90.00
_cell.angle_beta   90.00
_cell.angle_gamma   90.00
#
_symmetry.space_group_name_H-M   'P 1'
#
loop_
_entity.id
_entity.type
_entity.pdbx_description
1 polymer ?
#
loop_
_entity_poly.entity_id
_entity_poly.type
_entity_poly.pdbx_seq_one_letter_code
_entity_poly.pdbx_strand_id
1 'polypeptide(L)'
;MFVKLCGMNSEAAVSAALEAGADALGFVLAPSVRRVSPTEARRLAAPARGRACCVAVMLHPTAAEVDEVMQDFAPDALQTDLADEAMLSLEAIRIWWP
;
A
#
# COMPACT_ATOMS: atom_id res chain seq x y z
N MET A 1 -0.95 -19.34 6.91
CA MET A 1 -2.03 -18.48 6.40
C MET A 1 -1.48 -17.09 6.16
N PHE A 2 -1.78 -16.51 5.00
CA PHE A 2 -1.39 -15.15 4.68
C PHE A 2 -2.46 -14.17 5.17
N VAL A 3 -2.08 -13.20 5.99
CA VAL A 3 -3.01 -12.23 6.56
C VAL A 3 -2.62 -10.83 6.13
N LYS A 4 -3.53 -10.13 5.47
CA LYS A 4 -3.39 -8.73 5.11
C LYS A 4 -4.39 -7.91 5.88
N LEU A 5 -3.92 -6.84 6.53
CA LEU A 5 -4.76 -5.86 7.22
C LEU A 5 -4.70 -4.55 6.46
N CYS A 6 -5.86 -4.04 6.07
CA CYS A 6 -5.98 -2.84 5.25
C CYS A 6 -6.46 -1.65 6.07
N GLY A 7 -6.22 -0.43 5.57
CA GLY A 7 -6.71 0.78 6.21
C GLY A 7 -5.79 1.32 7.29
N MET A 8 -4.49 1.06 7.18
CA MET A 8 -3.50 1.61 8.11
C MET A 8 -3.43 3.12 7.97
N ASN A 9 -3.85 3.85 8.99
CA ASN A 9 -3.85 5.31 8.98
C ASN A 9 -3.31 5.94 10.26
N SER A 10 -2.68 5.13 11.12
CA SER A 10 -2.05 5.64 12.34
C SER A 10 -0.91 4.72 12.77
N GLU A 11 -0.01 5.25 13.57
CA GLU A 11 1.08 4.46 14.12
C GLU A 11 0.57 3.33 15.01
N ALA A 12 -0.49 3.60 15.77
CA ALA A 12 -1.09 2.58 16.63
C ALA A 12 -1.65 1.41 15.83
N ALA A 13 -2.28 1.69 14.69
CA ALA A 13 -2.83 0.65 13.82
C ALA A 13 -1.71 -0.21 13.24
N VAL A 14 -0.62 0.41 12.77
CA VAL A 14 0.53 -0.32 12.23
C VAL A 14 1.17 -1.19 13.31
N SER A 15 1.38 -0.64 14.50
CA SER A 15 1.98 -1.37 15.61
C SER A 15 1.13 -2.58 16.00
N ALA A 16 -0.19 -2.39 16.13
CA ALA A 16 -1.09 -3.48 16.47
C ALA A 16 -1.10 -4.58 15.40
N ALA A 17 -1.06 -4.19 14.13
CA ALA A 17 -1.02 -5.16 13.03
C ALA A 17 0.26 -5.98 13.04
N LEU A 18 1.40 -5.34 13.30
CA LEU A 18 2.67 -6.05 13.39
C LEU A 18 2.70 -7.01 14.57
N GLU A 19 2.17 -6.60 15.72
CA GLU A 19 2.07 -7.46 16.89
C GLU A 19 1.17 -8.67 16.62
N ALA A 20 0.12 -8.48 15.82
CA ALA A 20 -0.78 -9.56 15.44
C ALA A 20 -0.18 -10.51 14.41
N GLY A 21 1.01 -10.21 13.89
CA GLY A 21 1.68 -11.07 12.92
C GLY A 21 1.17 -10.92 11.51
N ALA A 22 0.66 -9.75 11.13
CA ALA A 22 0.20 -9.52 9.77
C ALA A 22 1.34 -9.69 8.76
N ASP A 23 1.02 -10.32 7.62
CA ASP A 23 1.99 -10.55 6.54
C ASP A 23 2.04 -9.36 5.60
N ALA A 24 0.96 -8.59 5.50
CA ALA A 24 0.89 -7.40 4.67
C ALA A 24 0.03 -6.33 5.31
N LEU A 25 0.40 -5.08 5.09
CA LEU A 25 -0.33 -3.90 5.58
C LEU A 25 -0.74 -3.06 4.38
N GLY A 26 -2.03 -2.76 4.27
CA GLY A 26 -2.57 -1.95 3.20
C GLY A 26 -2.75 -0.50 3.63
N PHE A 27 -2.24 0.42 2.81
CA PHE A 27 -2.37 1.86 3.01
C PHE A 27 -3.25 2.40 1.90
N VAL A 28 -4.42 2.95 2.27
CA VAL A 28 -5.43 3.36 1.30
C VAL A 28 -5.11 4.75 0.77
N LEU A 29 -4.83 4.83 -0.52
CA LEU A 29 -4.52 6.08 -1.22
C LEU A 29 -5.69 6.55 -2.09
N ALA A 30 -6.77 5.76 -2.12
CA ALA A 30 -8.01 6.13 -2.80
C ALA A 30 -8.91 6.93 -1.85
N PRO A 31 -9.88 7.70 -2.36
CA PRO A 31 -10.83 8.42 -1.51
C PRO A 31 -11.54 7.48 -0.55
N SER A 32 -11.38 7.73 0.75
CA SER A 32 -11.89 6.88 1.81
C SER A 32 -11.71 7.62 3.14
N VAL A 33 -12.46 7.20 4.16
CA VAL A 33 -12.26 7.73 5.53
C VAL A 33 -10.90 7.34 6.11
N ARG A 34 -10.25 6.33 5.53
CA ARG A 34 -8.93 5.87 5.98
C ARG A 34 -7.80 6.27 5.03
N ARG A 35 -8.10 7.20 4.14
CA ARG A 35 -7.11 7.65 3.16
C ARG A 35 -5.91 8.31 3.84
N VAL A 36 -4.71 7.98 3.33
CA VAL A 36 -3.48 8.67 3.70
C VAL A 36 -2.81 9.16 2.41
N SER A 37 -1.94 10.16 2.53
CA SER A 37 -1.11 10.59 1.40
C SER A 37 0.05 9.62 1.21
N PRO A 38 0.69 9.60 0.03
CA PRO A 38 1.88 8.77 -0.18
C PRO A 38 3.00 9.04 0.84
N THR A 39 3.23 10.29 1.18
CA THR A 39 4.25 10.68 2.17
C THR A 39 3.89 10.18 3.56
N GLU A 40 2.63 10.29 3.94
CA GLU A 40 2.13 9.79 5.22
C GLU A 40 2.23 8.26 5.28
N ALA A 41 1.88 7.58 4.19
CA ALA A 41 2.00 6.13 4.11
C ALA A 41 3.46 5.70 4.28
N ARG A 42 4.39 6.41 3.68
CA ARG A 42 5.82 6.13 3.84
C ARG A 42 6.24 6.22 5.30
N ARG A 43 5.81 7.28 5.98
CA ARG A 43 6.12 7.49 7.40
C ARG A 43 5.55 6.37 8.26
N LEU A 44 4.29 6.03 8.04
CA LEU A 44 3.61 5.00 8.82
C LEU A 44 4.17 3.61 8.56
N ALA A 45 4.62 3.34 7.35
CA ALA A 45 5.14 2.04 6.95
C ALA A 45 6.57 1.79 7.44
N ALA A 46 7.29 2.82 7.86
CA ALA A 46 8.70 2.69 8.23
C ALA A 46 8.99 1.52 9.18
N PRO A 47 8.25 1.34 10.30
CA PRO A 47 8.53 0.22 11.21
C PRO A 47 8.16 -1.14 10.63
N ALA A 48 7.37 -1.18 9.57
CA ALA A 48 6.95 -2.43 8.93
C ALA A 48 7.88 -2.90 7.82
N ARG A 49 8.78 -2.05 7.35
CA ARG A 49 9.71 -2.41 6.28
C ARG A 49 10.56 -3.61 6.68
N GLY A 50 10.59 -4.63 5.82
CA GLY A 50 11.32 -5.87 6.08
C GLY A 50 10.61 -6.85 7.00
N ARG A 51 9.46 -6.46 7.60
CA ARG A 51 8.68 -7.31 8.49
C ARG A 51 7.35 -7.73 7.86
N ALA A 52 6.73 -6.83 7.12
CA ALA A 52 5.48 -7.08 6.42
C ALA A 52 5.52 -6.42 5.05
N CYS A 53 4.76 -6.95 4.11
CA CYS A 53 4.62 -6.37 2.79
C CYS A 53 3.78 -5.08 2.90
N CYS A 54 4.34 -3.96 2.46
CA CYS A 54 3.63 -2.68 2.48
C CYS A 54 2.91 -2.48 1.15
N VAL A 55 1.60 -2.40 1.18
CA VAL A 55 0.75 -2.41 -0.01
C VAL A 55 0.07 -1.05 -0.18
N ALA A 56 0.19 -0.47 -1.38
CA ALA A 56 -0.56 0.71 -1.75
C ALA A 56 -1.89 0.26 -2.35
N VAL A 57 -3.01 0.70 -1.76
CA VAL A 57 -4.35 0.38 -2.25
C VAL A 57 -4.87 1.59 -3.00
N MET A 58 -5.06 1.44 -4.29
CA MET A 58 -5.49 2.52 -5.19
C MET A 58 -6.72 2.11 -5.99
N LEU A 59 -7.56 3.09 -6.33
CA LEU A 59 -8.77 2.87 -7.11
C LEU A 59 -8.62 3.63 -8.42
N HIS A 60 -8.66 2.91 -9.55
CA HIS A 60 -8.54 3.51 -10.89
C HIS A 60 -7.37 4.50 -11.00
N PRO A 61 -6.14 4.12 -10.64
CA PRO A 61 -5.04 5.07 -10.66
C PRO A 61 -4.62 5.43 -12.08
N THR A 62 -4.21 6.69 -12.27
CA THR A 62 -3.53 7.10 -13.50
C THR A 62 -2.06 6.72 -13.40
N ALA A 63 -1.35 6.72 -14.54
CA ALA A 63 0.09 6.47 -14.53
C ALA A 63 0.83 7.49 -13.70
N ALA A 64 0.42 8.77 -13.74
CA ALA A 64 1.03 9.83 -12.93
C ALA A 64 0.85 9.59 -11.44
N GLU A 65 -0.35 9.14 -11.04
CA GLU A 65 -0.62 8.82 -9.63
C GLU A 65 0.23 7.65 -9.15
N VAL A 66 0.39 6.63 -9.97
CA VAL A 66 1.23 5.48 -9.64
C VAL A 66 2.69 5.92 -9.49
N ASP A 67 3.18 6.76 -10.40
CA ASP A 67 4.56 7.26 -10.32
C ASP A 67 4.79 8.04 -9.03
N GLU A 68 3.85 8.88 -8.64
CA GLU A 68 3.93 9.64 -7.39
C GLU A 68 4.00 8.70 -6.18
N VAL A 69 3.15 7.68 -6.17
CA VAL A 69 3.13 6.70 -5.08
C VAL A 69 4.44 5.92 -5.02
N MET A 70 4.98 5.54 -6.17
CA MET A 70 6.24 4.81 -6.21
C MET A 70 7.40 5.67 -5.70
N GLN A 71 7.39 6.97 -5.99
CA GLN A 71 8.44 7.88 -5.52
C GLN A 71 8.31 8.21 -4.05
N ASP A 72 7.09 8.52 -3.60
CA ASP A 72 6.86 9.07 -2.27
C ASP A 72 6.59 8.01 -1.20
N PHE A 73 6.00 6.89 -1.57
CA PHE A 73 5.72 5.80 -0.65
C PHE A 73 6.64 4.60 -0.85
N ALA A 74 6.94 4.27 -2.10
CA ALA A 74 7.75 3.09 -2.45
C ALA A 74 7.18 1.80 -1.85
N PRO A 75 5.94 1.42 -2.19
CA PRO A 75 5.32 0.21 -1.66
C PRO A 75 5.96 -1.06 -2.22
N ASP A 76 5.80 -2.17 -1.52
CA ASP A 76 6.26 -3.48 -2.00
C ASP A 76 5.29 -4.09 -3.00
N ALA A 77 4.02 -3.70 -2.93
CA ALA A 77 2.98 -4.18 -3.83
C ALA A 77 1.93 -3.11 -4.05
N LEU A 78 1.22 -3.22 -5.16
CA LEU A 78 0.12 -2.34 -5.50
C LEU A 78 -1.16 -3.17 -5.62
N GLN A 79 -2.20 -2.79 -4.90
CA GLN A 79 -3.52 -3.39 -5.04
C GLN A 79 -4.43 -2.39 -5.72
N THR A 80 -5.04 -2.80 -6.82
CA THR A 80 -5.92 -1.94 -7.60
C THR A 80 -7.07 -2.76 -8.17
N ASP A 81 -8.14 -2.08 -8.54
CA ASP A 81 -9.28 -2.69 -9.22
C ASP A 81 -9.15 -2.63 -10.74
N LEU A 82 -8.08 -2.02 -11.27
CA LEU A 82 -7.83 -1.95 -12.70
C LEU A 82 -7.02 -3.16 -13.15
N ALA A 83 -7.45 -3.75 -14.27
CA ALA A 83 -6.77 -4.89 -14.86
C ALA A 83 -5.78 -4.49 -15.96
N ASP A 84 -5.49 -3.22 -16.15
CA ASP A 84 -4.61 -2.77 -17.22
C ASP A 84 -3.17 -2.63 -16.73
N GLU A 85 -2.48 -3.74 -16.69
CA GLU A 85 -1.08 -3.79 -16.26
C GLU A 85 -0.16 -3.02 -17.20
N ALA A 86 -0.52 -2.91 -18.48
CA ALA A 86 0.31 -2.22 -19.46
C ALA A 86 0.42 -0.72 -19.16
N MET A 87 -0.57 -0.14 -18.51
CA MET A 87 -0.54 1.27 -18.13
C MET A 87 0.36 1.53 -16.93
N LEU A 88 0.62 0.52 -16.12
CA LEU A 88 1.27 0.71 -14.84
C LEU A 88 2.78 0.56 -14.90
N SER A 89 3.33 -0.11 -15.91
CA SER A 89 4.78 -0.27 -16.12
C SER A 89 5.55 -0.63 -14.84
N LEU A 90 5.01 -1.55 -14.04
CA LEU A 90 5.55 -1.84 -12.72
C LEU A 90 6.43 -3.08 -12.74
N GLU A 91 7.67 -2.96 -13.22
CA GLU A 91 8.57 -4.10 -13.33
C GLU A 91 9.05 -4.62 -11.98
N ALA A 92 9.12 -3.76 -10.98
CA ALA A 92 9.71 -4.10 -9.68
C ALA A 92 8.69 -4.26 -8.56
N ILE A 93 7.38 -4.22 -8.87
CA ILE A 93 6.33 -4.28 -7.87
C ILE A 93 5.31 -5.35 -8.24
N ARG A 94 4.76 -6.00 -7.22
CA ARG A 94 3.67 -6.97 -7.44
C ARG A 94 2.32 -6.25 -7.48
N ILE A 95 1.49 -6.67 -8.43
CA ILE A 95 0.13 -6.16 -8.53
C ILE A 95 -0.81 -7.19 -7.92
N TRP A 96 -1.57 -6.76 -6.92
CA TRP A 96 -2.54 -7.61 -6.24
C TRP A 96 -3.94 -7.24 -6.69
N TRP A 97 -4.70 -8.25 -7.08
CA TRP A 97 -6.09 -8.07 -7.48
C TRP A 97 -7.00 -8.29 -6.29
N PRO A 98 -8.06 -7.51 -6.14
CA PRO A 98 -9.03 -7.69 -5.06
C PRO A 98 -9.77 -9.01 -5.14
#